data_f960258f8ea2b599634b76498ced39cb
#
_entry.id   f960258f8ea2b599634b76498ced39cb
#
_cell.length_a   1.000
_cell.length_b   1.000
_cell.length_c   1.000
_cell.angle_alpha   90.00
_cell.angle_beta   90.00
_cell.angle_gamma   90.00
#
_symmetry.space_group_name_H-M   'P 1'
#
loop_
_entity.id
_entity.type
_entity.pdbx_description
1 polymer ?
#
loop_
_entity_poly.entity_id
_entity_poly.type
_entity_poly.pdbx_seq_one_letter_code
_entity_poly.pdbx_strand_id
1 'polypeptide(L)'
;MNTLSNVLKKRRKELGYTLAQIAEAVGVSEATVQRWESGNIKTVRHENLDRLAEVLRVPPPALMGWNIDGTDAAVVTVNEPYFAPIVGTIPAGYPAVALEDIEGYEPIPYPNTEDYIFLRVSGDSMVNADIRPGDLVLIHRQTTAEPGQIVACRVNGDEATLKRYRPAVDGVYLMPENSNYAPRRVDYDDFESGYAGIIGVATEIRRKV
;
A
#
# COMPACT_ATOMS: atom_id res chain seq x y z
N MET A 1 22.18 9.47 8.52
CA MET A 1 22.84 8.23 8.09
C MET A 1 21.83 7.40 7.33
N ASN A 2 22.20 6.74 6.24
CA ASN A 2 21.22 6.00 5.42
C ASN A 2 20.85 4.70 6.13
N THR A 3 19.61 4.58 6.56
CA THR A 3 19.13 3.49 7.42
C THR A 3 19.11 2.15 6.68
N LEU A 4 18.74 2.14 5.38
CA LEU A 4 18.79 0.95 4.54
C LEU A 4 20.18 0.29 4.58
N SER A 5 21.23 1.10 4.38
CA SER A 5 22.63 0.64 4.39
C SER A 5 22.98 -0.09 5.68
N ASN A 6 22.58 0.47 6.82
CA ASN A 6 22.89 -0.10 8.14
C ASN A 6 22.12 -1.41 8.39
N VAL A 7 20.81 -1.43 8.10
CA VAL A 7 19.96 -2.60 8.31
C VAL A 7 20.40 -3.74 7.39
N LEU A 8 20.58 -3.46 6.09
CA LEU A 8 21.02 -4.44 5.10
C LEU A 8 22.35 -5.10 5.52
N LYS A 9 23.36 -4.29 5.82
CA LYS A 9 24.69 -4.78 6.21
C LYS A 9 24.68 -5.57 7.52
N LYS A 10 23.90 -5.11 8.52
CA LYS A 10 23.74 -5.78 9.81
C LYS A 10 23.09 -7.14 9.63
N ARG A 11 21.90 -7.19 9.00
CA ARG A 11 21.12 -8.43 8.82
C ARG A 11 21.82 -9.44 7.92
N ARG A 12 22.45 -9.00 6.82
CA ARG A 12 23.23 -9.89 5.98
C ARG A 12 24.33 -10.61 6.77
N LYS A 13 25.05 -9.88 7.62
CA LYS A 13 26.11 -10.47 8.48
C LYS A 13 25.56 -11.41 9.54
N GLU A 14 24.44 -11.07 10.18
CA GLU A 14 23.76 -11.90 11.18
C GLU A 14 23.30 -13.23 10.58
N LEU A 15 22.82 -13.20 9.34
CA LEU A 15 22.37 -14.39 8.60
C LEU A 15 23.51 -15.13 7.89
N GLY A 16 24.74 -14.62 7.97
CA GLY A 16 25.92 -15.25 7.36
C GLY A 16 25.99 -15.18 5.83
N TYR A 17 25.19 -14.32 5.20
CA TYR A 17 25.18 -14.20 3.74
C TYR A 17 26.35 -13.37 3.21
N THR A 18 26.85 -13.78 2.03
CA THR A 18 27.79 -12.97 1.23
C THR A 18 27.03 -11.93 0.40
N LEU A 19 27.73 -10.92 -0.13
CA LEU A 19 27.13 -9.95 -1.07
C LEU A 19 26.62 -10.65 -2.34
N ALA A 20 27.34 -11.66 -2.83
CA ALA A 20 26.96 -12.45 -3.99
C ALA A 20 25.65 -13.22 -3.77
N GLN A 21 25.46 -13.83 -2.59
CA GLN A 21 24.22 -14.57 -2.26
C GLN A 21 23.01 -13.63 -2.17
N ILE A 22 23.16 -12.45 -1.59
CA ILE A 22 22.08 -11.45 -1.59
C ILE A 22 21.79 -10.98 -3.02
N ALA A 23 22.84 -10.74 -3.82
CA ALA A 23 22.69 -10.27 -5.20
C ALA A 23 21.92 -11.30 -6.06
N GLU A 24 22.26 -12.58 -5.94
CA GLU A 24 21.59 -13.70 -6.62
C GLU A 24 20.12 -13.81 -6.20
N ALA A 25 19.85 -13.77 -4.90
CA ALA A 25 18.49 -13.91 -4.37
C ALA A 25 17.57 -12.73 -4.77
N VAL A 26 18.11 -11.53 -4.87
CA VAL A 26 17.35 -10.32 -5.28
C VAL A 26 17.29 -10.16 -6.80
N GLY A 27 18.19 -10.82 -7.54
CA GLY A 27 18.26 -10.70 -9.00
C GLY A 27 19.01 -9.45 -9.49
N VAL A 28 20.04 -9.02 -8.74
CA VAL A 28 20.87 -7.85 -9.05
C VAL A 28 22.35 -8.20 -9.08
N SER A 29 23.23 -7.28 -9.47
CA SER A 29 24.67 -7.48 -9.38
C SER A 29 25.19 -7.30 -7.95
N GLU A 30 26.27 -7.99 -7.59
CA GLU A 30 26.98 -7.82 -6.31
C GLU A 30 27.40 -6.36 -6.08
N ALA A 31 27.84 -5.68 -7.14
CA ALA A 31 28.18 -4.26 -7.09
C ALA A 31 26.97 -3.38 -6.71
N THR A 32 25.76 -3.79 -7.08
CA THR A 32 24.52 -3.09 -6.69
C THR A 32 24.28 -3.25 -5.18
N VAL A 33 24.38 -4.46 -4.65
CA VAL A 33 24.24 -4.70 -3.20
C VAL A 33 25.30 -3.95 -2.41
N GLN A 34 26.53 -3.92 -2.89
CA GLN A 34 27.61 -3.16 -2.28
C GLN A 34 27.34 -1.64 -2.24
N ARG A 35 26.74 -1.08 -3.32
CA ARG A 35 26.32 0.33 -3.34
C ARG A 35 25.18 0.62 -2.36
N TRP A 36 24.27 -0.31 -2.17
CA TRP A 36 23.22 -0.20 -1.15
C TRP A 36 23.82 -0.19 0.25
N GLU A 37 24.77 -1.11 0.56
CA GLU A 37 25.45 -1.17 1.85
C GLU A 37 26.39 0.01 2.13
N SER A 38 26.91 0.65 1.09
CA SER A 38 27.75 1.85 1.24
C SER A 38 26.96 3.15 1.38
N GLY A 39 25.65 3.10 1.20
CA GLY A 39 24.77 4.28 1.27
C GLY A 39 24.88 5.23 0.07
N ASN A 40 25.57 4.81 -0.99
CA ASN A 40 25.75 5.62 -2.20
C ASN A 40 24.50 5.70 -3.08
N ILE A 41 23.48 4.86 -2.80
CA ILE A 41 22.18 4.90 -3.48
C ILE A 41 21.13 5.33 -2.46
N LYS A 42 20.40 6.40 -2.79
CA LYS A 42 19.33 6.94 -1.94
C LYS A 42 17.99 6.22 -2.14
N THR A 43 17.80 5.56 -3.29
CA THR A 43 16.52 4.96 -3.65
C THR A 43 16.75 3.56 -4.22
N VAL A 44 16.10 2.57 -3.65
CA VAL A 44 16.04 1.20 -4.16
C VAL A 44 14.68 1.01 -4.80
N ARG A 45 14.64 0.36 -5.98
CA ARG A 45 13.36 0.04 -6.63
C ARG A 45 12.54 -0.88 -5.72
N HIS A 46 11.24 -0.68 -5.73
CA HIS A 46 10.30 -1.39 -4.86
C HIS A 46 10.45 -2.92 -4.94
N GLU A 47 10.46 -3.47 -6.14
CA GLU A 47 10.66 -4.91 -6.38
C GLU A 47 11.92 -5.49 -5.69
N ASN A 48 12.99 -4.70 -5.65
CA ASN A 48 14.22 -5.11 -5.00
C ASN A 48 14.12 -4.95 -3.47
N LEU A 49 13.32 -4.01 -2.99
CA LEU A 49 13.10 -3.80 -1.56
C LEU A 49 12.34 -4.97 -0.95
N ASP A 50 11.30 -5.45 -1.62
CA ASP A 50 10.49 -6.59 -1.16
C ASP A 50 11.33 -7.86 -1.14
N ARG A 51 12.08 -8.15 -2.21
CA ARG A 51 12.99 -9.30 -2.26
C ARG A 51 14.09 -9.22 -1.21
N LEU A 52 14.63 -8.02 -0.96
CA LEU A 52 15.61 -7.80 0.12
C LEU A 52 15.00 -8.08 1.49
N ALA A 53 13.77 -7.60 1.75
CA ALA A 53 13.05 -7.80 2.99
C ALA A 53 12.83 -9.29 3.26
N GLU A 54 12.40 -10.05 2.25
CA GLU A 54 12.20 -11.49 2.31
C GLU A 54 13.52 -12.23 2.62
N VAL A 55 14.58 -11.98 1.85
CA VAL A 55 15.89 -12.64 2.00
C VAL A 55 16.51 -12.32 3.35
N LEU A 56 16.38 -11.08 3.83
CA LEU A 56 16.93 -10.63 5.10
C LEU A 56 16.03 -10.95 6.29
N ARG A 57 14.83 -11.50 6.05
CA ARG A 57 13.82 -11.81 7.07
C ARG A 57 13.51 -10.59 7.94
N VAL A 58 13.29 -9.47 7.31
CA VAL A 58 12.87 -8.21 7.95
C VAL A 58 11.69 -7.63 7.22
N PRO A 59 10.75 -6.97 7.88
CA PRO A 59 9.67 -6.28 7.18
C PRO A 59 10.23 -5.13 6.33
N PRO A 60 9.67 -4.86 5.12
CA PRO A 60 10.13 -3.80 4.22
C PRO A 60 10.32 -2.43 4.89
N PRO A 61 9.45 -1.99 5.83
CA PRO A 61 9.66 -0.74 6.57
C PRO A 61 10.95 -0.67 7.38
N ALA A 62 11.43 -1.81 7.90
CA ALA A 62 12.70 -1.84 8.63
C ALA A 62 13.89 -1.47 7.73
N LEU A 63 13.83 -1.83 6.45
CA LEU A 63 14.85 -1.45 5.47
C LEU A 63 14.82 0.05 5.17
N MET A 64 13.67 0.69 5.32
CA MET A 64 13.51 2.13 5.09
C MET A 64 13.85 3.00 6.31
N GLY A 65 14.21 2.37 7.43
CA GLY A 65 14.63 3.07 8.63
C GLY A 65 13.54 3.52 9.55
N TRP A 66 12.40 2.97 9.40
CA TRP A 66 11.36 3.17 10.38
C TRP A 66 11.69 2.29 11.58
N ASN A 67 11.91 2.95 12.72
CA ASN A 67 12.07 2.25 13.98
C ASN A 67 10.80 1.46 14.26
N ILE A 68 10.87 0.18 14.02
CA ILE A 68 10.02 -0.79 14.69
C ILE A 68 10.65 -0.87 16.09
N ASP A 69 10.19 0.00 16.98
CA ASP A 69 10.78 0.21 18.28
C ASP A 69 10.99 -1.09 19.04
N GLY A 70 12.25 -1.29 19.38
CA GLY A 70 12.67 -2.08 20.53
C GLY A 70 12.63 -3.57 20.33
N THR A 71 13.72 -4.11 19.80
CA THR A 71 14.16 -5.35 20.42
C THR A 71 15.62 -5.64 20.15
N ASP A 72 16.40 -5.66 21.20
CA ASP A 72 17.38 -6.73 21.41
C ASP A 72 16.69 -8.08 21.20
N ALA A 73 17.34 -8.94 20.42
CA ALA A 73 16.84 -10.24 20.03
C ALA A 73 16.62 -11.16 21.24
N ALA A 74 15.42 -11.13 21.77
CA ALA A 74 14.88 -12.23 22.56
C ALA A 74 13.63 -12.71 21.84
N VAL A 75 13.62 -14.00 21.52
CA VAL A 75 12.48 -14.72 20.93
C VAL A 75 11.25 -14.50 21.81
N VAL A 76 10.46 -13.51 21.46
CA VAL A 76 9.08 -13.39 21.89
C VAL A 76 8.25 -13.66 20.64
N THR A 77 7.47 -14.72 20.65
CA THR A 77 6.38 -14.97 19.72
C THR A 77 5.29 -13.92 19.96
N VAL A 78 5.59 -12.69 19.64
CA VAL A 78 4.63 -11.61 19.48
C VAL A 78 4.31 -11.60 18.01
N ASN A 79 3.05 -11.62 17.65
CA ASN A 79 2.59 -11.40 16.28
C ASN A 79 3.30 -10.15 15.75
N GLU A 80 4.32 -10.35 14.91
CA GLU A 80 4.96 -9.23 14.23
C GLU A 80 3.87 -8.51 13.45
N PRO A 81 3.73 -7.19 13.60
CA PRO A 81 2.73 -6.46 12.85
C PRO A 81 3.02 -6.62 11.36
N TYR A 82 2.03 -7.03 10.62
CA TYR A 82 2.07 -6.99 9.18
C TYR A 82 1.95 -5.55 8.71
N PHE A 83 2.38 -5.23 7.48
CA PHE A 83 2.39 -3.86 6.99
C PHE A 83 1.74 -3.77 5.62
N ALA A 84 0.89 -2.77 5.43
CA ALA A 84 0.33 -2.42 4.13
C ALA A 84 0.94 -1.11 3.62
N PRO A 85 1.17 -0.99 2.31
CA PRO A 85 1.72 0.21 1.70
C PRO A 85 0.71 1.36 1.75
N ILE A 86 1.22 2.59 1.93
CA ILE A 86 0.45 3.82 1.76
C ILE A 86 0.63 4.28 0.31
N VAL A 87 -0.48 4.45 -0.39
CA VAL A 87 -0.51 4.94 -1.77
C VAL A 87 -1.17 6.32 -1.79
N GLY A 88 -0.46 7.32 -2.30
CA GLY A 88 -0.99 8.69 -2.42
C GLY A 88 -2.05 8.78 -3.50
N THR A 89 -1.75 8.22 -4.66
CA THR A 89 -2.63 8.25 -5.83
C THR A 89 -2.59 6.89 -6.53
N ILE A 90 -3.73 6.38 -6.99
CA ILE A 90 -3.78 5.21 -7.88
C ILE A 90 -4.05 5.73 -9.29
N PRO A 91 -3.03 5.72 -10.18
CA PRO A 91 -3.19 6.27 -11.51
C PRO A 91 -4.16 5.46 -12.39
N ALA A 92 -4.71 6.15 -13.40
CA ALA A 92 -5.58 5.59 -14.41
C ALA A 92 -4.87 4.54 -15.29
N GLY A 93 -5.58 3.48 -15.65
CA GLY A 93 -5.16 2.55 -16.72
C GLY A 93 -4.30 1.37 -16.32
N TYR A 94 -3.94 1.20 -15.04
CA TYR A 94 -3.15 0.05 -14.60
C TYR A 94 -4.02 -1.12 -14.12
N PRO A 95 -3.74 -2.37 -14.56
CA PRO A 95 -4.27 -3.55 -13.91
C PRO A 95 -3.65 -3.63 -12.50
N ALA A 96 -4.53 -3.61 -11.48
CA ALA A 96 -4.22 -3.88 -10.09
C ALA A 96 -2.80 -3.47 -9.64
N VAL A 97 -2.64 -2.17 -9.36
CA VAL A 97 -1.56 -1.64 -8.52
C VAL A 97 -0.14 -1.92 -9.01
N ALA A 98 0.30 -1.23 -10.05
CA ALA A 98 1.69 -0.79 -10.05
C ALA A 98 1.79 0.27 -8.94
N LEU A 99 2.32 -0.11 -7.79
CA LEU A 99 2.52 0.77 -6.63
C LEU A 99 3.73 1.70 -6.93
N GLU A 100 3.60 2.58 -7.93
CA GLU A 100 4.68 3.47 -8.33
C GLU A 100 4.89 4.62 -7.33
N ASP A 101 3.85 4.97 -6.54
CA ASP A 101 3.87 6.06 -5.57
C ASP A 101 3.60 5.57 -4.13
N ILE A 102 4.44 4.65 -3.62
CA ILE A 102 4.38 4.31 -2.21
C ILE A 102 5.02 5.42 -1.39
N GLU A 103 4.20 6.09 -0.56
CA GLU A 103 4.64 7.11 0.38
C GLU A 103 5.23 6.51 1.66
N GLY A 104 4.87 5.25 1.97
CA GLY A 104 5.28 4.58 3.19
C GLY A 104 4.49 3.32 3.48
N TYR A 105 4.58 2.82 4.72
CA TYR A 105 3.86 1.64 5.19
C TYR A 105 3.25 1.91 6.56
N GLU A 106 2.11 1.29 6.84
CA GLU A 106 1.45 1.31 8.15
C GLU A 106 1.16 -0.11 8.62
N PRO A 107 1.26 -0.41 9.93
CA PRO A 107 1.01 -1.74 10.46
C PRO A 107 -0.46 -2.14 10.29
N ILE A 108 -0.70 -3.42 9.99
CA ILE A 108 -2.05 -4.02 9.93
C ILE A 108 -2.07 -5.34 10.71
N PRO A 109 -3.24 -5.76 11.21
CA PRO A 109 -3.34 -7.02 11.95
C PRO A 109 -3.52 -8.26 11.06
N TYR A 110 -3.40 -8.11 9.73
CA TYR A 110 -3.70 -9.15 8.75
C TYR A 110 -2.43 -9.72 8.12
N PRO A 111 -2.27 -11.06 8.05
CA PRO A 111 -1.07 -11.71 7.50
C PRO A 111 -0.96 -11.61 5.97
N ASN A 112 -2.08 -11.49 5.27
CA ASN A 112 -2.17 -11.40 3.81
C ASN A 112 -2.03 -9.94 3.35
N THR A 113 -0.84 -9.38 3.51
CA THR A 113 -0.57 -7.94 3.29
C THR A 113 -0.80 -7.48 1.86
N GLU A 114 -0.69 -8.37 0.89
CA GLU A 114 -0.97 -8.12 -0.53
C GLU A 114 -2.43 -7.76 -0.82
N ASP A 115 -3.35 -8.15 0.07
CA ASP A 115 -4.76 -7.83 -0.06
C ASP A 115 -5.12 -6.45 0.53
N TYR A 116 -4.14 -5.71 1.06
CA TYR A 116 -4.40 -4.45 1.74
C TYR A 116 -3.51 -3.33 1.24
N ILE A 117 -4.10 -2.14 1.13
CA ILE A 117 -3.39 -0.88 0.88
C ILE A 117 -3.98 0.23 1.74
N PHE A 118 -3.20 1.22 2.11
CA PHE A 118 -3.72 2.49 2.60
C PHE A 118 -3.82 3.50 1.47
N LEU A 119 -4.95 4.17 1.37
CA LEU A 119 -5.12 5.36 0.54
C LEU A 119 -5.04 6.61 1.39
N ARG A 120 -4.23 7.58 0.94
CA ARG A 120 -4.26 8.92 1.52
C ARG A 120 -5.40 9.71 0.91
N VAL A 121 -6.25 10.25 1.76
CA VAL A 121 -7.39 11.06 1.35
C VAL A 121 -6.91 12.47 1.00
N SER A 122 -7.18 12.91 -0.22
CA SER A 122 -6.86 14.28 -0.69
C SER A 122 -8.07 15.21 -0.75
N GLY A 123 -9.28 14.68 -0.94
CA GLY A 123 -10.51 15.45 -1.10
C GLY A 123 -11.44 15.35 0.10
N ASP A 124 -12.49 16.16 0.07
CA ASP A 124 -13.51 16.26 1.14
C ASP A 124 -14.86 15.63 0.80
N SER A 125 -14.93 14.86 -0.29
CA SER A 125 -16.20 14.27 -0.77
C SER A 125 -16.84 13.26 0.20
N MET A 126 -16.12 12.84 1.25
CA MET A 126 -16.56 11.81 2.21
C MET A 126 -16.59 12.34 3.67
N VAL A 127 -16.62 13.65 3.87
CA VAL A 127 -16.53 14.26 5.21
C VAL A 127 -17.68 13.91 6.14
N ASN A 128 -18.89 13.67 5.59
CA ASN A 128 -20.05 13.26 6.39
C ASN A 128 -19.96 11.78 6.84
N ALA A 129 -19.06 11.00 6.25
CA ALA A 129 -18.67 9.68 6.74
C ALA A 129 -17.45 9.74 7.67
N ASP A 130 -17.10 10.94 8.16
CA ASP A 130 -15.91 11.23 8.98
C ASP A 130 -14.57 10.86 8.32
N ILE A 131 -14.51 10.83 6.99
CA ILE A 131 -13.28 10.67 6.21
C ILE A 131 -12.86 12.05 5.71
N ARG A 132 -11.70 12.54 6.15
CA ARG A 132 -11.22 13.90 5.93
C ARG A 132 -9.91 13.94 5.14
N PRO A 133 -9.59 15.05 4.48
CA PRO A 133 -8.29 15.22 3.86
C PRO A 133 -7.14 14.96 4.84
N GLY A 134 -6.15 14.17 4.41
CA GLY A 134 -5.01 13.75 5.23
C GLY A 134 -5.19 12.41 5.95
N ASP A 135 -6.41 11.90 6.09
CA ASP A 135 -6.65 10.57 6.66
C ASP A 135 -6.03 9.47 5.79
N LEU A 136 -5.68 8.36 6.44
CA LEU A 136 -5.33 7.11 5.79
C LEU A 136 -6.52 6.16 5.90
N VAL A 137 -7.00 5.65 4.77
CA VAL A 137 -8.08 4.66 4.72
C VAL A 137 -7.52 3.32 4.30
N LEU A 138 -7.65 2.31 5.17
CA LEU A 138 -7.27 0.94 4.85
C LEU A 138 -8.30 0.33 3.91
N ILE A 139 -7.84 -0.11 2.76
CA ILE A 139 -8.64 -0.72 1.71
C ILE A 139 -8.30 -2.21 1.63
N HIS A 140 -9.30 -3.06 1.82
CA HIS A 140 -9.21 -4.47 1.45
C HIS A 140 -9.48 -4.60 -0.04
N ARG A 141 -8.49 -5.05 -0.79
CA ARG A 141 -8.52 -5.16 -2.25
C ARG A 141 -9.46 -6.26 -2.69
N GLN A 142 -10.47 -5.89 -3.42
CA GLN A 142 -11.46 -6.79 -4.01
C GLN A 142 -12.22 -6.08 -5.13
N THR A 143 -12.76 -6.83 -6.07
CA THR A 143 -13.48 -6.29 -7.24
C THR A 143 -14.99 -6.15 -7.04
N THR A 144 -15.50 -6.58 -5.88
CA THR A 144 -16.93 -6.54 -5.53
C THR A 144 -17.16 -5.79 -4.24
N ALA A 145 -18.36 -5.29 -4.03
CA ALA A 145 -18.77 -4.63 -2.80
C ALA A 145 -20.26 -4.88 -2.49
N GLU A 146 -20.59 -4.81 -1.21
CA GLU A 146 -21.96 -4.87 -0.73
C GLU A 146 -22.62 -3.47 -0.75
N PRO A 147 -23.96 -3.39 -0.95
CA PRO A 147 -24.67 -2.12 -0.88
C PRO A 147 -24.40 -1.35 0.41
N GLY A 148 -24.03 -0.09 0.28
CA GLY A 148 -23.74 0.78 1.42
C GLY A 148 -22.30 0.79 1.90
N GLN A 149 -21.44 -0.09 1.42
CA GLN A 149 -20.00 -0.03 1.74
C GLN A 149 -19.34 1.20 1.11
N ILE A 150 -18.29 1.68 1.75
CA ILE A 150 -17.40 2.69 1.18
C ILE A 150 -16.33 1.97 0.36
N VAL A 151 -16.21 2.32 -0.90
CA VAL A 151 -15.30 1.69 -1.84
C VAL A 151 -14.27 2.68 -2.36
N ALA A 152 -13.05 2.19 -2.57
CA ALA A 152 -12.11 2.80 -3.47
C ALA A 152 -12.48 2.34 -4.88
N CYS A 153 -12.76 3.27 -5.78
CA CYS A 153 -13.18 2.99 -7.14
C CYS A 153 -12.55 3.96 -8.13
N ARG A 154 -12.50 3.54 -9.39
CA ARG A 154 -12.11 4.37 -10.53
C ARG A 154 -13.23 4.39 -11.57
N VAL A 155 -13.32 5.48 -12.33
CA VAL A 155 -14.25 5.62 -13.45
C VAL A 155 -13.59 6.45 -14.55
N ASN A 156 -13.65 5.99 -15.79
CA ASN A 156 -13.13 6.71 -16.96
C ASN A 156 -11.63 6.95 -16.96
N GLY A 157 -10.87 6.01 -16.38
CA GLY A 157 -9.43 6.22 -16.27
C GLY A 157 -9.01 7.32 -15.29
N ASP A 158 -9.94 7.87 -14.52
CA ASP A 158 -9.65 8.84 -13.47
C ASP A 158 -8.85 8.20 -12.31
N GLU A 159 -8.25 9.04 -11.48
CA GLU A 159 -7.63 8.61 -10.23
C GLU A 159 -8.65 7.94 -9.31
N ALA A 160 -8.15 7.04 -8.45
CA ALA A 160 -9.01 6.37 -7.47
C ALA A 160 -9.67 7.37 -6.52
N THR A 161 -10.95 7.16 -6.25
CA THR A 161 -11.75 7.97 -5.33
C THR A 161 -12.53 7.11 -4.37
N LEU A 162 -12.83 7.65 -3.17
CA LEU A 162 -13.69 7.00 -2.19
C LEU A 162 -15.13 7.44 -2.40
N LYS A 163 -16.06 6.48 -2.47
CA LYS A 163 -17.51 6.72 -2.57
C LYS A 163 -18.28 5.62 -1.83
N ARG A 164 -19.51 5.92 -1.46
CA ARG A 164 -20.45 4.89 -1.00
C ARG A 164 -21.08 4.18 -2.19
N TYR A 165 -20.97 2.86 -2.19
CA TYR A 165 -21.46 1.98 -3.24
C TYR A 165 -22.97 1.76 -3.09
N ARG A 166 -23.75 2.10 -4.12
CA ARG A 166 -25.20 1.86 -4.17
C ARG A 166 -25.61 1.30 -5.51
N PRO A 167 -25.74 -0.03 -5.63
CA PRO A 167 -26.28 -0.65 -6.84
C PRO A 167 -27.78 -0.38 -6.93
N ALA A 168 -28.28 -0.20 -8.16
CA ALA A 168 -29.67 -0.02 -8.52
C ALA A 168 -29.98 -0.82 -9.80
N VAL A 169 -31.25 -0.86 -10.22
CA VAL A 169 -31.69 -1.63 -11.43
C VAL A 169 -30.99 -1.10 -12.69
N ASP A 170 -30.76 0.20 -12.75
CA ASP A 170 -30.23 0.93 -13.90
C ASP A 170 -28.73 1.23 -13.86
N GLY A 171 -27.98 0.63 -12.92
CA GLY A 171 -26.55 0.83 -12.77
C GLY A 171 -26.12 0.98 -11.31
N VAL A 172 -24.89 1.46 -11.12
CA VAL A 172 -24.30 1.71 -9.81
C VAL A 172 -24.22 3.21 -9.56
N TYR A 173 -24.68 3.65 -8.41
CA TYR A 173 -24.49 5.01 -7.93
C TYR A 173 -23.31 5.06 -6.95
N LEU A 174 -22.28 5.81 -7.34
CA LEU A 174 -21.15 6.13 -6.49
C LEU A 174 -21.47 7.43 -5.75
N MET A 175 -21.90 7.30 -4.50
CA MET A 175 -22.44 8.39 -3.69
C MET A 175 -21.33 9.07 -2.88
N PRO A 176 -21.14 10.39 -3.02
CA PRO A 176 -20.35 11.15 -2.05
C PRO A 176 -21.08 11.24 -0.70
N GLU A 177 -20.34 11.38 0.35
CA GLU A 177 -20.83 11.72 1.69
C GLU A 177 -20.50 13.20 1.99
N ASN A 178 -20.89 14.06 1.06
CA ASN A 178 -20.84 15.52 1.16
C ASN A 178 -21.84 16.11 0.15
N SER A 179 -22.76 16.92 0.63
CA SER A 179 -23.83 17.53 -0.18
C SER A 179 -23.35 18.48 -1.28
N ASN A 180 -22.09 18.92 -1.21
CA ASN A 180 -21.48 19.77 -2.24
C ASN A 180 -21.13 18.99 -3.53
N TYR A 181 -21.22 17.67 -3.51
CA TYR A 181 -20.87 16.80 -4.62
C TYR A 181 -22.10 16.03 -5.10
N ALA A 182 -22.29 15.94 -6.42
CA ALA A 182 -23.35 15.13 -7.00
C ALA A 182 -22.97 13.64 -7.03
N PRO A 183 -23.93 12.73 -6.88
CA PRO A 183 -23.72 11.31 -7.13
C PRO A 183 -23.28 11.07 -8.57
N ARG A 184 -22.39 10.10 -8.78
CA ARG A 184 -21.98 9.64 -10.10
C ARG A 184 -22.65 8.30 -10.41
N ARG A 185 -23.50 8.27 -11.43
CA ARG A 185 -24.06 7.03 -11.96
C ARG A 185 -23.06 6.41 -12.95
N VAL A 186 -22.92 5.10 -12.87
CA VAL A 186 -22.04 4.27 -13.72
C VAL A 186 -22.88 3.09 -14.21
N ASP A 187 -22.84 2.80 -15.49
CA ASP A 187 -23.57 1.66 -16.07
C ASP A 187 -22.86 0.34 -15.73
N TYR A 188 -23.60 -0.76 -15.70
CA TYR A 188 -23.00 -2.09 -15.45
C TYR A 188 -21.99 -2.46 -16.55
N ASP A 189 -22.28 -2.10 -17.80
CA ASP A 189 -21.38 -2.31 -18.93
C ASP A 189 -20.03 -1.61 -18.77
N ASP A 190 -19.97 -0.49 -18.04
CA ASP A 190 -18.73 0.21 -17.73
C ASP A 190 -17.83 -0.61 -16.81
N PHE A 191 -18.41 -1.38 -15.88
CA PHE A 191 -17.66 -2.30 -15.04
C PHE A 191 -17.19 -3.53 -15.82
N GLU A 192 -18.01 -4.06 -16.72
CA GLU A 192 -17.64 -5.21 -17.56
C GLU A 192 -16.55 -4.85 -18.57
N SER A 193 -16.59 -3.66 -19.15
CA SER A 193 -15.58 -3.17 -20.09
C SER A 193 -14.25 -2.74 -19.42
N GLY A 194 -14.24 -2.62 -18.09
CA GLY A 194 -13.09 -2.09 -17.33
C GLY A 194 -12.97 -0.58 -17.34
N TYR A 195 -13.95 0.15 -17.92
CA TYR A 195 -14.03 1.60 -17.87
C TYR A 195 -14.27 2.12 -16.44
N ALA A 196 -14.99 1.36 -15.63
CA ALA A 196 -15.11 1.55 -14.21
C ALA A 196 -14.63 0.31 -13.46
N GLY A 197 -14.23 0.46 -12.19
CA GLY A 197 -13.80 -0.68 -11.37
C GLY A 197 -13.76 -0.36 -9.90
N ILE A 198 -14.13 -1.36 -9.10
CA ILE A 198 -13.89 -1.36 -7.66
C ILE A 198 -12.44 -1.84 -7.45
N ILE A 199 -11.67 -1.09 -6.67
CA ILE A 199 -10.31 -1.41 -6.25
C ILE A 199 -10.33 -2.18 -4.94
N GLY A 200 -11.27 -1.84 -4.06
CA GLY A 200 -11.48 -2.50 -2.79
C GLY A 200 -12.47 -1.76 -1.90
N VAL A 201 -12.67 -2.31 -0.72
CA VAL A 201 -13.60 -1.82 0.30
C VAL A 201 -12.83 -1.21 1.46
N ALA A 202 -13.27 -0.04 1.93
CA ALA A 202 -12.71 0.63 3.11
C ALA A 202 -13.07 -0.15 4.38
N THR A 203 -12.06 -0.47 5.19
CA THR A 203 -12.21 -1.26 6.41
C THR A 203 -11.84 -0.50 7.68
N GLU A 204 -10.95 0.49 7.58
CA GLU A 204 -10.44 1.25 8.72
C GLU A 204 -10.05 2.66 8.29
N ILE A 205 -10.18 3.63 9.19
CA ILE A 205 -9.71 5.01 9.01
C ILE A 205 -8.68 5.30 10.08
N ARG A 206 -7.53 5.83 9.68
CA ARG A 206 -6.48 6.31 10.60
C ARG A 206 -6.26 7.79 10.43
N ARG A 207 -6.25 8.49 11.54
CA ARG A 207 -5.98 9.92 11.61
C ARG A 207 -4.85 10.18 12.59
N LYS A 208 -3.83 10.91 12.14
CA LYS A 208 -2.82 11.45 13.05
C LYS A 208 -3.42 12.64 13.78
N VAL A 209 -3.36 12.62 15.11
CA VAL A 209 -3.76 13.72 15.99
C VAL A 209 -2.57 14.62 16.24
#